data_5172f725dbbab2e395ae868b1973fd22
#
_entry.id   5172f725dbbab2e395ae868b1973fd22
#
_cell.length_a   1.000
_cell.length_b   1.000
_cell.length_c   1.000
_cell.angle_alpha   90.00
_cell.angle_beta   90.00
_cell.angle_gamma   90.00
#
_symmetry.space_group_name_H-M   'P 1'
#
loop_
_entity.id
_entity.type
_entity.pdbx_description
1 polymer ?
#
loop_
_entity_poly.entity_id
_entity_poly.type
_entity_poly.pdbx_seq_one_letter_code
_entity_poly.pdbx_strand_id
1 'polypeptide(L)'
;WERLRKLRAGFKHTKLQMLFRGQNILGYNHYADDVVEYFVQKSVANGMDIIRIFDCFNDLRNLKTAVNATKAIKKENPNAEAQIALCYTLGDAYTLDYWKKIAKEIESMGADSICIKDMAGLLVPYKATELVTALKSATKLPIQIHTHYTSGVASMTYLKAVEAGADVID
;
A
#
# COMPACT_ATOMS: atom_id res chain seq x y z
N TRP A 1 -14.82 4.00 16.59
CA TRP A 1 -13.68 4.88 16.82
C TRP A 1 -13.05 4.71 18.19
N GLU A 2 -13.81 4.43 19.25
CA GLU A 2 -13.28 4.24 20.61
C GLU A 2 -12.20 3.15 20.67
N ARG A 3 -12.44 2.01 20.03
CA ARG A 3 -11.44 0.92 19.94
C ARG A 3 -10.13 1.41 19.32
N LEU A 4 -10.19 2.18 18.22
CA LEU A 4 -9.00 2.70 17.56
C LEU A 4 -8.24 3.67 18.48
N ARG A 5 -8.95 4.58 19.14
CA ARG A 5 -8.34 5.50 20.13
C ARG A 5 -7.64 4.77 21.28
N LYS A 6 -8.27 3.71 21.81
CA LYS A 6 -7.66 2.85 22.84
C LYS A 6 -6.41 2.14 22.35
N LEU A 7 -6.44 1.60 21.12
CA LEU A 7 -5.25 1.00 20.50
C LEU A 7 -4.14 2.03 20.34
N ARG A 8 -4.45 3.22 19.80
CA ARG A 8 -3.47 4.30 19.64
C ARG A 8 -2.87 4.72 20.97
N ALA A 9 -3.65 4.80 22.03
CA ALA A 9 -3.14 5.14 23.36
C ALA A 9 -2.15 4.10 23.91
N GLY A 10 -2.35 2.81 23.54
CA GLY A 10 -1.46 1.72 23.97
C GLY A 10 -0.15 1.64 23.15
N PHE A 11 -0.18 1.99 21.88
CA PHE A 11 0.99 1.91 20.98
C PHE A 11 1.69 3.27 20.87
N LYS A 12 2.80 3.46 21.55
CA LYS A 12 3.52 4.75 21.58
C LYS A 12 4.42 4.98 20.37
N HIS A 13 5.03 3.91 19.83
CA HIS A 13 6.05 3.98 18.80
C HIS A 13 5.68 3.20 17.51
N THR A 14 4.68 2.33 17.58
CA THR A 14 4.24 1.54 16.44
C THR A 14 3.15 2.27 15.65
N LYS A 15 3.33 2.41 14.36
CA LYS A 15 2.31 2.96 13.47
C LYS A 15 1.12 2.00 13.34
N LEU A 16 -0.08 2.55 13.33
CA LEU A 16 -1.30 1.82 13.05
C LEU A 16 -1.65 1.96 11.57
N GLN A 17 -1.88 0.84 10.91
CA GLN A 17 -2.17 0.77 9.51
C GLN A 17 -3.54 0.16 9.26
N MET A 18 -4.27 0.69 8.26
CA MET A 18 -5.52 0.11 7.81
C MET A 18 -5.49 -0.18 6.30
N LEU A 19 -6.15 -1.26 5.89
CA LEU A 19 -6.43 -1.54 4.50
C LEU A 19 -7.61 -0.68 4.03
N PHE A 20 -7.50 -0.14 2.81
CA PHE A 20 -8.47 0.78 2.24
C PHE A 20 -8.71 0.42 0.76
N ARG A 21 -9.93 0.03 0.41
CA ARG A 21 -10.29 -0.49 -0.91
C ARG A 21 -10.62 0.63 -1.91
N GLY A 22 -9.71 1.59 -2.09
CA GLY A 22 -9.96 2.71 -2.98
C GLY A 22 -11.32 3.36 -2.70
N GLN A 23 -12.11 3.58 -3.74
CA GLN A 23 -13.42 4.22 -3.63
C GLN A 23 -14.47 3.42 -2.85
N ASN A 24 -14.19 2.13 -2.59
CA ASN A 24 -15.10 1.27 -1.80
C ASN A 24 -14.82 1.30 -0.28
N ILE A 25 -13.80 2.03 0.16
CA ILE A 25 -13.40 2.18 1.57
C ILE A 25 -13.16 0.82 2.22
N LEU A 26 -14.09 0.31 3.03
CA LEU A 26 -14.07 -1.01 3.67
C LEU A 26 -15.19 -1.92 3.16
N GLY A 27 -16.03 -1.41 2.27
CA GLY A 27 -17.24 -2.07 1.78
C GLY A 27 -17.11 -2.66 0.38
N TYR A 28 -18.28 -2.86 -0.22
CA TYR A 28 -18.45 -3.42 -1.57
C TYR A 28 -19.16 -2.47 -2.52
N ASN A 29 -19.54 -1.28 -2.05
CA ASN A 29 -20.15 -0.24 -2.85
C ASN A 29 -19.13 0.84 -3.18
N HIS A 30 -19.28 1.47 -4.33
CA HIS A 30 -18.53 2.65 -4.71
C HIS A 30 -19.14 3.88 -4.02
N TYR A 31 -18.36 4.52 -3.15
CA TYR A 31 -18.81 5.72 -2.41
C TYR A 31 -18.41 6.99 -3.14
N ALA A 32 -19.12 8.08 -2.88
CA ALA A 32 -18.78 9.40 -3.39
C ALA A 32 -17.48 9.93 -2.76
N ASP A 33 -16.82 10.88 -3.45
CA ASP A 33 -15.51 11.39 -3.05
C ASP A 33 -15.53 12.02 -1.65
N ASP A 34 -16.57 12.78 -1.32
CA ASP A 34 -16.75 13.42 0.00
C ASP A 34 -16.82 12.40 1.15
N VAL A 35 -17.43 11.23 0.90
CA VAL A 35 -17.49 10.12 1.87
C VAL A 35 -16.11 9.53 2.07
N VAL A 36 -15.35 9.32 0.99
CA VAL A 36 -13.97 8.81 1.05
C VAL A 36 -13.08 9.79 1.81
N GLU A 37 -13.14 11.06 1.49
CA GLU A 37 -12.38 12.12 2.16
C GLU A 37 -12.69 12.20 3.65
N TYR A 38 -13.97 12.22 4.00
CA TYR A 38 -14.42 12.26 5.39
C TYR A 38 -13.98 11.03 6.17
N PHE A 39 -14.04 9.83 5.56
CA PHE A 39 -13.61 8.60 6.20
C PHE A 39 -12.09 8.61 6.49
N VAL A 40 -11.27 9.05 5.54
CA VAL A 40 -9.82 9.20 5.73
C VAL A 40 -9.54 10.19 6.88
N GLN A 41 -10.18 11.36 6.86
CA GLN A 41 -10.02 12.37 7.91
C GLN A 41 -10.36 11.79 9.30
N LYS A 42 -11.49 11.09 9.42
CA LYS A 42 -11.91 10.48 10.69
C LYS A 42 -11.00 9.34 11.12
N SER A 43 -10.48 8.55 10.20
CA SER A 43 -9.54 7.47 10.51
C SER A 43 -8.24 8.03 11.11
N VAL A 44 -7.65 9.02 10.47
CA VAL A 44 -6.42 9.65 10.94
C VAL A 44 -6.64 10.40 12.26
N ALA A 45 -7.73 11.17 12.37
CA ALA A 45 -8.07 11.90 13.60
C ALA A 45 -8.30 10.99 14.82
N ASN A 46 -8.64 9.71 14.59
CA ASN A 46 -8.83 8.71 15.65
C ASN A 46 -7.59 7.83 15.89
N GLY A 47 -6.47 8.08 15.18
CA GLY A 47 -5.18 7.46 15.50
C GLY A 47 -4.63 6.51 14.45
N MET A 48 -5.19 6.48 13.23
CA MET A 48 -4.59 5.75 12.11
C MET A 48 -3.43 6.56 11.53
N ASP A 49 -2.29 5.89 11.27
CA ASP A 49 -1.11 6.51 10.69
C ASP A 49 -1.00 6.22 9.20
N ILE A 50 -1.18 4.96 8.79
CA ILE A 50 -0.98 4.53 7.41
C ILE A 50 -2.30 4.11 6.79
N ILE A 51 -2.69 4.77 5.71
CA ILE A 51 -3.80 4.36 4.86
C ILE A 51 -3.23 3.56 3.70
N ARG A 52 -3.36 2.22 3.75
CA ARG A 52 -2.95 1.31 2.68
C ARG A 52 -4.07 1.18 1.67
N ILE A 53 -3.92 1.86 0.55
CA ILE A 53 -4.95 2.01 -0.47
C ILE A 53 -4.67 1.05 -1.62
N PHE A 54 -5.66 0.26 -2.02
CA PHE A 54 -5.52 -0.66 -3.15
C PHE A 54 -6.77 -0.69 -4.04
N ASP A 55 -6.55 -1.11 -5.27
CA ASP A 55 -7.57 -1.56 -6.21
C ASP A 55 -7.17 -2.92 -6.75
N CYS A 56 -8.10 -3.88 -6.87
CA CYS A 56 -7.78 -5.25 -7.27
C CYS A 56 -7.27 -5.36 -8.72
N PHE A 57 -7.58 -4.39 -9.57
CA PHE A 57 -7.08 -4.30 -10.95
C PHE A 57 -5.90 -3.33 -11.11
N ASN A 58 -5.39 -2.78 -10.01
CA ASN A 58 -4.35 -1.74 -10.00
C ASN A 58 -4.75 -0.48 -10.78
N ASP A 59 -6.04 -0.14 -10.79
CA ASP A 59 -6.52 1.09 -11.41
C ASP A 59 -6.28 2.29 -10.49
N LEU A 60 -5.24 3.07 -10.79
CA LEU A 60 -4.85 4.22 -9.98
C LEU A 60 -5.91 5.32 -9.91
N ARG A 61 -6.86 5.35 -10.86
CA ARG A 61 -7.97 6.33 -10.84
C ARG A 61 -8.85 6.12 -9.61
N ASN A 62 -9.07 4.86 -9.20
CA ASN A 62 -9.84 4.52 -8.01
C ASN A 62 -9.12 4.83 -6.68
N LEU A 63 -7.84 5.16 -6.72
CA LEU A 63 -7.03 5.44 -5.53
C LEU A 63 -6.86 6.94 -5.28
N LYS A 64 -7.08 7.75 -6.31
CA LYS A 64 -6.74 9.18 -6.33
C LYS A 64 -7.39 9.98 -5.19
N THR A 65 -8.67 9.78 -4.94
CA THR A 65 -9.39 10.50 -3.89
C THR A 65 -8.82 10.21 -2.51
N ALA A 66 -8.61 8.94 -2.17
CA ALA A 66 -8.04 8.54 -0.89
C ALA A 66 -6.59 9.03 -0.70
N VAL A 67 -5.76 8.98 -1.75
CA VAL A 67 -4.39 9.53 -1.73
C VAL A 67 -4.43 11.04 -1.47
N ASN A 68 -5.26 11.78 -2.21
CA ASN A 68 -5.38 13.22 -2.04
C ASN A 68 -5.89 13.61 -0.65
N ALA A 69 -6.89 12.88 -0.12
CA ALA A 69 -7.40 13.09 1.23
C ALA A 69 -6.31 12.87 2.30
N THR A 70 -5.51 11.81 2.16
CA THR A 70 -4.40 11.54 3.08
C THR A 70 -3.32 12.63 3.00
N LYS A 71 -2.98 13.08 1.80
CA LYS A 71 -2.04 14.20 1.60
C LYS A 71 -2.54 15.52 2.19
N ALA A 72 -3.84 15.79 2.07
CA ALA A 72 -4.43 17.00 2.63
C ALA A 72 -4.32 17.02 4.16
N ILE A 73 -4.66 15.90 4.81
CA ILE A 73 -4.61 15.81 6.27
C ILE A 73 -3.19 15.74 6.83
N LYS A 74 -2.20 15.37 6.03
CA LYS A 74 -0.78 15.37 6.41
C LYS A 74 -0.27 16.74 6.83
N LYS A 75 -0.91 17.81 6.37
CA LYS A 75 -0.61 19.19 6.79
C LYS A 75 -0.90 19.42 8.27
N GLU A 76 -1.92 18.73 8.81
CA GLU A 76 -2.35 18.83 10.21
C GLU A 76 -1.77 17.69 11.05
N ASN A 77 -1.58 16.51 10.45
CA ASN A 77 -0.97 15.34 11.06
C ASN A 77 0.18 14.81 10.18
N PRO A 78 1.42 15.23 10.42
CA PRO A 78 2.58 14.83 9.61
C PRO A 78 2.87 13.33 9.61
N ASN A 79 2.31 12.57 10.55
CA ASN A 79 2.47 11.10 10.62
C ASN A 79 1.53 10.34 9.67
N ALA A 80 0.53 11.02 9.08
CA ALA A 80 -0.35 10.38 8.11
C ALA A 80 0.40 10.01 6.84
N GLU A 81 0.27 8.76 6.39
CA GLU A 81 0.94 8.22 5.21
C GLU A 81 -0.06 7.56 4.26
N ALA A 82 0.05 7.91 2.97
CA ALA A 82 -0.65 7.23 1.89
C ALA A 82 0.27 6.14 1.31
N GLN A 83 -0.04 4.88 1.59
CA GLN A 83 0.64 3.74 0.98
C GLN A 83 -0.24 3.17 -0.13
N ILE A 84 0.28 3.05 -1.35
CA ILE A 84 -0.44 2.37 -2.43
C ILE A 84 0.01 0.91 -2.48
N ALA A 85 -0.97 0.00 -2.39
CA ALA A 85 -0.72 -1.42 -2.52
C ALA A 85 -1.09 -1.89 -3.93
N LEU A 86 -0.11 -2.48 -4.61
CA LEU A 86 -0.23 -3.09 -5.92
C LEU A 86 -0.53 -4.58 -5.77
N CYS A 87 -1.66 -5.04 -6.27
CA CYS A 87 -2.01 -6.44 -6.31
C CYS A 87 -1.11 -7.17 -7.29
N TYR A 88 -0.20 -8.01 -6.77
CA TYR A 88 0.69 -8.80 -7.61
C TYR A 88 -0.08 -9.86 -8.37
N THR A 89 0.16 -9.93 -9.66
CA THR A 89 -0.47 -10.89 -10.56
C THR A 89 0.47 -11.30 -11.68
N LEU A 90 0.14 -12.38 -12.38
CA LEU A 90 0.88 -12.94 -13.50
C LEU A 90 0.10 -12.75 -14.80
N GLY A 91 0.82 -12.68 -15.90
CA GLY A 91 0.27 -12.55 -17.25
C GLY A 91 1.16 -11.69 -18.14
N ASP A 92 0.98 -11.78 -19.45
CA ASP A 92 1.86 -11.13 -20.45
C ASP A 92 1.89 -9.60 -20.33
N ALA A 93 0.82 -9.00 -19.80
CA ALA A 93 0.75 -7.57 -19.59
C ALA A 93 1.55 -7.08 -18.36
N TYR A 94 1.86 -7.96 -17.40
CA TYR A 94 2.48 -7.60 -16.11
C TYR A 94 3.99 -7.78 -16.15
N THR A 95 4.63 -7.11 -17.10
CA THR A 95 6.09 -7.11 -17.28
C THR A 95 6.80 -6.26 -16.22
N LEU A 96 8.12 -6.39 -16.10
CA LEU A 96 8.90 -5.48 -15.24
C LEU A 96 8.74 -4.01 -15.63
N ASP A 97 8.58 -3.72 -16.92
CA ASP A 97 8.36 -2.35 -17.38
C ASP A 97 6.97 -1.82 -17.00
N TYR A 98 5.94 -2.68 -16.99
CA TYR A 98 4.64 -2.32 -16.40
C TYR A 98 4.79 -1.91 -14.93
N TRP A 99 5.48 -2.73 -14.11
CA TRP A 99 5.67 -2.45 -12.69
C TRP A 99 6.48 -1.19 -12.45
N LYS A 100 7.53 -0.96 -13.24
CA LYS A 100 8.31 0.30 -13.18
C LYS A 100 7.47 1.52 -13.55
N LYS A 101 6.65 1.41 -14.59
CA LYS A 101 5.77 2.50 -15.03
C LYS A 101 4.77 2.87 -13.95
N ILE A 102 4.03 1.90 -13.42
CA ILE A 102 3.02 2.15 -12.39
C ILE A 102 3.65 2.70 -11.10
N ALA A 103 4.85 2.27 -10.72
CA ALA A 103 5.57 2.82 -9.57
C ALA A 103 5.89 4.30 -9.72
N LYS A 104 6.32 4.73 -10.92
CA LYS A 104 6.54 6.16 -11.23
C LYS A 104 5.25 6.97 -11.18
N GLU A 105 4.15 6.41 -11.68
CA GLU A 105 2.84 7.06 -11.61
C GLU A 105 2.41 7.25 -10.15
N ILE A 106 2.58 6.23 -9.31
CA ILE A 106 2.31 6.29 -7.86
C ILE A 106 3.16 7.36 -7.17
N GLU A 107 4.45 7.43 -7.47
CA GLU A 107 5.32 8.48 -6.95
C GLU A 107 4.83 9.88 -7.37
N SER A 108 4.41 10.04 -8.62
CA SER A 108 3.87 11.31 -9.12
C SER A 108 2.54 11.70 -8.47
N MET A 109 1.74 10.75 -8.00
CA MET A 109 0.53 11.00 -7.22
C MET A 109 0.85 11.54 -5.82
N GLY A 110 2.09 11.36 -5.36
CA GLY A 110 2.57 11.78 -4.04
C GLY A 110 2.22 10.81 -2.93
N ALA A 111 2.19 9.52 -3.23
CA ALA A 111 2.17 8.47 -2.22
C ALA A 111 3.47 8.48 -1.41
N ASP A 112 3.42 7.95 -0.19
CA ASP A 112 4.57 7.89 0.73
C ASP A 112 5.33 6.56 0.63
N SER A 113 4.68 5.49 0.18
CA SER A 113 5.30 4.17 -0.03
C SER A 113 4.47 3.30 -0.97
N ILE A 114 5.10 2.23 -1.47
CA ILE A 114 4.46 1.21 -2.31
C ILE A 114 4.50 -0.13 -1.57
N CYS A 115 3.37 -0.83 -1.54
CA CYS A 115 3.28 -2.19 -1.05
C CYS A 115 3.01 -3.14 -2.22
N ILE A 116 3.84 -4.16 -2.40
CA ILE A 116 3.53 -5.28 -3.29
C ILE A 116 2.69 -6.27 -2.50
N LYS A 117 1.42 -6.39 -2.90
CA LYS A 117 0.41 -7.19 -2.21
C LYS A 117 0.22 -8.53 -2.94
N ASP A 118 0.84 -9.58 -2.42
CA ASP A 118 0.73 -10.94 -2.96
C ASP A 118 -0.32 -11.75 -2.19
N MET A 119 -1.57 -11.63 -2.58
CA MET A 119 -2.69 -12.32 -1.94
C MET A 119 -2.74 -13.81 -2.25
N ALA A 120 -2.27 -14.22 -3.42
CA ALA A 120 -2.40 -15.60 -3.89
C ALA A 120 -1.11 -16.43 -3.77
N GLY A 121 -0.02 -15.83 -3.25
CA GLY A 121 1.28 -16.51 -3.13
C GLY A 121 1.95 -16.77 -4.48
N LEU A 122 1.76 -15.84 -5.44
CA LEU A 122 2.31 -15.96 -6.81
C LEU A 122 3.76 -15.46 -6.91
N LEU A 123 4.17 -14.60 -5.98
CA LEU A 123 5.50 -14.02 -5.98
C LEU A 123 6.51 -15.02 -5.42
N VAL A 124 7.20 -15.72 -6.31
CA VAL A 124 8.24 -16.68 -5.93
C VAL A 124 9.59 -15.98 -5.68
N PRO A 125 10.55 -16.59 -4.94
CA PRO A 125 11.74 -15.90 -4.43
C PRO A 125 12.55 -15.13 -5.47
N TYR A 126 12.91 -15.77 -6.58
CA TYR A 126 13.72 -15.11 -7.62
C TYR A 126 12.95 -14.00 -8.36
N LYS A 127 11.63 -14.16 -8.52
CA LYS A 127 10.78 -13.09 -9.08
C LYS A 127 10.64 -11.92 -8.12
N ALA A 128 10.71 -12.16 -6.83
CA ALA A 128 10.79 -11.07 -5.84
C ALA A 128 12.08 -10.27 -6.00
N THR A 129 13.22 -10.92 -6.22
CA THR A 129 14.48 -10.23 -6.51
C THR A 129 14.37 -9.36 -7.75
N GLU A 130 13.88 -9.91 -8.87
CA GLU A 130 13.71 -9.16 -10.13
C GLU A 130 12.80 -7.95 -9.95
N LEU A 131 11.63 -8.16 -9.33
CA LEU A 131 10.62 -7.13 -9.13
C LEU A 131 11.11 -6.01 -8.21
N VAL A 132 11.64 -6.35 -7.04
CA VAL A 132 12.13 -5.36 -6.07
C VAL A 132 13.28 -4.55 -6.66
N THR A 133 14.24 -5.19 -7.33
CA THR A 133 15.34 -4.50 -8.02
C THR A 133 14.80 -3.53 -9.09
N ALA A 134 13.82 -3.97 -9.88
CA ALA A 134 13.20 -3.12 -10.90
C ALA A 134 12.48 -1.91 -10.28
N LEU A 135 11.71 -2.11 -9.21
CA LEU A 135 11.02 -1.03 -8.50
C LEU A 135 12.00 -0.04 -7.87
N LYS A 136 13.01 -0.52 -7.16
CA LYS A 136 14.05 0.34 -6.55
C LYS A 136 14.83 1.16 -7.59
N SER A 137 14.94 0.69 -8.83
CA SER A 137 15.53 1.45 -9.93
C SER A 137 14.59 2.51 -10.52
N ALA A 138 13.27 2.39 -10.29
CA ALA A 138 12.25 3.21 -10.92
C ALA A 138 11.69 4.32 -10.01
N THR A 139 11.74 4.14 -8.69
CA THR A 139 11.17 5.07 -7.70
C THR A 139 12.06 5.18 -6.47
N LYS A 140 11.96 6.31 -5.77
CA LYS A 140 12.61 6.54 -4.47
C LYS A 140 11.73 6.13 -3.29
N LEU A 141 10.49 5.78 -3.54
CA LEU A 141 9.55 5.39 -2.48
C LEU A 141 10.02 4.09 -1.79
N PRO A 142 9.81 3.97 -0.48
CA PRO A 142 9.98 2.71 0.23
C PRO A 142 9.09 1.62 -0.38
N ILE A 143 9.65 0.41 -0.49
CA ILE A 143 8.96 -0.77 -1.02
C ILE A 143 8.69 -1.75 0.12
N GLN A 144 7.42 -2.06 0.33
CA GLN A 144 6.97 -3.08 1.27
C GLN A 144 6.51 -4.32 0.52
N ILE A 145 6.78 -5.50 1.05
CA ILE A 145 6.25 -6.78 0.56
C ILE A 145 5.26 -7.32 1.57
N HIS A 146 4.06 -7.64 1.10
CA HIS A 146 2.98 -8.25 1.87
C HIS A 146 2.52 -9.54 1.19
N THR A 147 2.36 -10.62 1.94
CA THR A 147 1.83 -11.87 1.41
C THR A 147 0.84 -12.53 2.37
N HIS A 148 -0.10 -13.29 1.81
CA HIS A 148 -1.02 -14.14 2.58
C HIS A 148 -0.48 -15.54 2.83
N TYR A 149 0.77 -15.82 2.42
CA TYR A 149 1.44 -17.11 2.60
C TYR A 149 0.76 -18.31 1.92
N THR A 150 -0.08 -18.07 0.94
CA THR A 150 -0.98 -19.07 0.34
C THR A 150 -0.24 -20.25 -0.30
N SER A 151 0.92 -20.01 -0.93
CA SER A 151 1.74 -21.05 -1.57
C SER A 151 2.80 -21.69 -0.65
N GLY A 152 2.96 -21.20 0.58
CA GLY A 152 3.97 -21.70 1.52
C GLY A 152 5.41 -21.27 1.25
N VAL A 153 5.69 -20.41 0.27
CA VAL A 153 7.06 -19.99 -0.10
C VAL A 153 7.44 -18.61 0.43
N ALA A 154 6.56 -17.95 1.16
CA ALA A 154 6.71 -16.54 1.52
C ALA A 154 7.97 -16.23 2.31
N SER A 155 8.42 -17.10 3.22
CA SER A 155 9.67 -16.87 3.97
C SER A 155 10.89 -16.72 3.06
N MET A 156 10.99 -17.56 2.02
CA MET A 156 12.07 -17.46 1.04
C MET A 156 11.89 -16.25 0.12
N THR A 157 10.64 -15.92 -0.22
CA THR A 157 10.30 -14.71 -0.99
C THR A 157 10.72 -13.47 -0.24
N TYR A 158 10.43 -13.37 1.06
CA TYR A 158 10.84 -12.25 1.90
C TYR A 158 12.35 -12.11 2.00
N LEU A 159 13.06 -13.24 2.22
CA LEU A 159 14.51 -13.21 2.25
C LEU A 159 15.07 -12.60 0.96
N LYS A 160 14.60 -13.08 -0.19
CA LYS A 160 15.05 -12.59 -1.50
C LYS A 160 14.64 -11.15 -1.79
N ALA A 161 13.46 -10.72 -1.32
CA ALA A 161 13.03 -9.34 -1.42
C ALA A 161 13.90 -8.39 -0.58
N VAL A 162 14.23 -8.77 0.65
CA VAL A 162 15.11 -7.99 1.54
C VAL A 162 16.52 -7.88 0.95
N GLU A 163 17.10 -8.99 0.47
CA GLU A 163 18.40 -8.99 -0.23
C GLU A 163 18.40 -8.07 -1.46
N ALA A 164 17.25 -7.92 -2.14
CA ALA A 164 17.07 -7.02 -3.29
C ALA A 164 16.79 -5.56 -2.91
N GLY A 165 16.63 -5.25 -1.62
CA GLY A 165 16.45 -3.90 -1.11
C GLY A 165 15.01 -3.52 -0.75
N ALA A 166 14.12 -4.49 -0.49
CA ALA A 166 12.82 -4.20 0.11
C ALA A 166 13.01 -3.56 1.50
N ASP A 167 12.27 -2.50 1.78
CA ASP A 167 12.44 -1.69 2.98
C ASP A 167 11.61 -2.25 4.16
N VAL A 168 10.48 -2.88 3.87
CA VAL A 168 9.53 -3.39 4.88
C VAL A 168 8.94 -4.73 4.41
N ILE A 169 8.68 -5.62 5.38
CA ILE A 169 7.92 -6.88 5.17
C ILE A 169 6.83 -7.01 6.22
N ASP A 170 5.67 -7.60 5.85
CA ASP A 170 4.56 -7.91 6.78
C ASP A 170 3.72 -9.12 6.37
#